data_0a803cc239a9e0e7286d9813c72ca22f
#
_entry.id   0a803cc239a9e0e7286d9813c72ca22f
#
_cell.length_a   1.000
_cell.length_b   1.000
_cell.length_c   1.000
_cell.angle_alpha   90.00
_cell.angle_beta   90.00
_cell.angle_gamma   90.00
#
_symmetry.space_group_name_H-M   'P 1'
#
loop_
_entity.id
_entity.type
_entity.pdbx_description
1 polymer ?
#
loop_
_entity_poly.entity_id
_entity_poly.type
_entity_poly.pdbx_seq_one_letter_code
_entity_poly.pdbx_strand_id
1 'polypeptide(L)'
;MIKKITIAAAMFCLTLATQAQKFAYVDMEYILSKMPTYTEAQKQLDKVAEGWQKEVESKMKNVDEMYKQFQAEQVLMTEPMKQQKIKEIEAKEKEVKEFQKGKFGPSGELFKKRQEFIKPIQDKVYNEIQKYAVAKALDFIFDRSSGPTMLYASEKFNKSDDILSALGISLKPAGQ
;
A
#
# COMPACT_ATOMS: atom_id res chain seq x y z
N MET A 1 14.04 46.72 48.66
CA MET A 1 12.99 45.69 48.43
C MET A 1 12.70 45.47 46.96
N ILE A 2 12.57 46.48 46.14
CA ILE A 2 12.24 46.37 44.72
C ILE A 2 13.22 45.47 43.90
N LYS A 3 14.56 45.61 44.13
CA LYS A 3 15.57 44.78 43.47
C LYS A 3 15.45 43.26 43.76
N LYS A 4 14.97 42.90 44.94
CA LYS A 4 14.75 41.47 45.27
C LYS A 4 13.49 40.91 44.64
N ILE A 5 12.47 41.73 44.46
CA ILE A 5 11.22 41.36 43.78
C ILE A 5 11.44 41.21 42.28
N THR A 6 12.26 42.09 41.62
CA THR A 6 12.59 41.93 40.19
C THR A 6 13.43 40.70 39.92
N ILE A 7 14.34 40.30 40.80
CA ILE A 7 15.11 39.04 40.64
C ILE A 7 14.21 37.81 40.81
N ALA A 8 13.27 37.84 41.77
CA ALA A 8 12.31 36.73 41.96
C ALA A 8 11.34 36.60 40.77
N ALA A 9 10.87 37.74 40.19
CA ALA A 9 10.03 37.75 39.00
C ALA A 9 10.78 37.26 37.74
N ALA A 10 12.04 37.61 37.57
CA ALA A 10 12.89 37.11 36.48
C ALA A 10 13.20 35.64 36.60
N MET A 11 13.37 35.11 37.81
CA MET A 11 13.53 33.67 38.04
C MET A 11 12.26 32.86 37.81
N PHE A 12 11.09 33.44 38.09
CA PHE A 12 9.80 32.81 37.81
C PHE A 12 9.49 32.75 36.32
N CYS A 13 9.89 33.74 35.51
CA CYS A 13 9.75 33.71 34.04
C CYS A 13 10.63 32.67 33.36
N LEU A 14 11.73 32.25 33.93
CA LEU A 14 12.63 31.22 33.42
C LEU A 14 12.09 29.79 33.56
N THR A 15 11.09 29.59 34.41
CA THR A 15 10.46 28.27 34.63
C THR A 15 9.25 28.03 33.70
N LEU A 16 8.91 28.90 32.75
CA LEU A 16 8.06 28.57 31.65
C LEU A 16 8.80 27.61 30.73
N ALA A 17 8.92 26.37 31.24
CA ALA A 17 9.50 25.26 30.51
C ALA A 17 8.86 25.24 29.13
N THR A 18 9.63 25.54 28.14
CA THR A 18 9.25 25.37 26.74
C THR A 18 8.83 23.92 26.58
N GLN A 19 7.53 23.70 26.44
CA GLN A 19 7.00 22.41 26.04
C GLN A 19 7.52 22.18 24.61
N ALA A 20 8.73 21.65 24.51
CA ALA A 20 9.29 21.28 23.23
C ALA A 20 8.41 20.20 22.65
N GLN A 21 7.79 20.46 21.51
CA GLN A 21 7.01 19.48 20.77
C GLN A 21 7.85 18.22 20.56
N LYS A 22 7.31 17.09 20.97
CA LYS A 22 7.99 15.81 20.84
C LYS A 22 7.51 15.13 19.58
N PHE A 23 8.42 14.85 18.68
CA PHE A 23 8.12 14.19 17.44
C PHE A 23 9.02 12.97 17.23
N ALA A 24 8.54 12.05 16.44
CA ALA A 24 9.26 10.88 15.98
C ALA A 24 8.91 10.61 14.50
N TYR A 25 9.58 9.65 13.90
CA TYR A 25 9.16 9.09 12.64
C TYR A 25 9.24 7.56 12.67
N VAL A 26 8.48 6.96 11.78
CA VAL A 26 8.53 5.54 11.47
C VAL A 26 8.70 5.35 9.95
N ASP A 27 9.10 4.19 9.56
CA ASP A 27 9.12 3.73 8.16
C ASP A 27 8.10 2.60 8.04
N MET A 28 6.91 2.93 7.51
CA MET A 28 5.81 1.97 7.37
C MET A 28 6.17 0.82 6.45
N GLU A 29 6.91 1.08 5.37
CA GLU A 29 7.35 0.04 4.44
C GLU A 29 8.29 -0.95 5.12
N TYR A 30 9.27 -0.42 5.88
CA TYR A 30 10.16 -1.24 6.69
C TYR A 30 9.39 -2.08 7.71
N ILE A 31 8.48 -1.47 8.48
CA ILE A 31 7.67 -2.18 9.48
C ILE A 31 6.88 -3.32 8.82
N LEU A 32 6.13 -3.02 7.77
CA LEU A 32 5.32 -4.02 7.06
C LEU A 32 6.19 -5.13 6.47
N SER A 33 7.35 -4.81 5.91
CA SER A 33 8.28 -5.81 5.34
C SER A 33 8.80 -6.82 6.36
N LYS A 34 8.87 -6.43 7.65
CA LYS A 34 9.27 -7.32 8.75
C LYS A 34 8.13 -8.17 9.33
N MET A 35 6.89 -7.91 8.92
CA MET A 35 5.73 -8.64 9.40
C MET A 35 5.45 -9.89 8.56
N PRO A 36 5.54 -11.13 9.12
CA PRO A 36 5.25 -12.35 8.38
C PRO A 36 3.83 -12.37 7.80
N THR A 37 2.86 -11.81 8.53
CA THR A 37 1.47 -11.70 8.09
C THR A 37 1.31 -10.83 6.84
N TYR A 38 2.10 -9.76 6.71
CA TYR A 38 2.11 -8.91 5.51
C TYR A 38 2.71 -9.64 4.32
N THR A 39 3.84 -10.33 4.52
CA THR A 39 4.49 -11.12 3.48
C THR A 39 3.56 -12.20 2.95
N GLU A 40 2.83 -12.87 3.83
CA GLU A 40 1.87 -13.91 3.42
C GLU A 40 0.67 -13.32 2.69
N ALA A 41 0.12 -12.21 3.18
CA ALA A 41 -0.98 -11.50 2.51
C ALA A 41 -0.57 -11.02 1.10
N GLN A 42 0.65 -10.51 0.96
CA GLN A 42 1.20 -10.10 -0.33
C GLN A 42 1.32 -11.30 -1.29
N LYS A 43 1.85 -12.43 -0.84
CA LYS A 43 1.94 -13.66 -1.65
C LYS A 43 0.56 -14.15 -2.11
N GLN A 44 -0.45 -14.09 -1.25
CA GLN A 44 -1.81 -14.47 -1.62
C GLN A 44 -2.37 -13.52 -2.68
N LEU A 45 -2.13 -12.22 -2.54
CA LEU A 45 -2.56 -11.21 -3.51
C LEU A 45 -1.88 -11.42 -4.86
N ASP A 46 -0.57 -11.68 -4.88
CA ASP A 46 0.21 -11.94 -6.08
C ASP A 46 -0.31 -13.21 -6.79
N LYS A 47 -0.58 -14.28 -6.04
CA LYS A 47 -1.15 -15.51 -6.59
C LYS A 47 -2.52 -15.30 -7.25
N VAL A 48 -3.37 -14.48 -6.65
CA VAL A 48 -4.67 -14.13 -7.22
C VAL A 48 -4.48 -13.32 -8.50
N ALA A 49 -3.59 -12.33 -8.49
CA ALA A 49 -3.27 -11.51 -9.65
C ALA A 49 -2.71 -12.33 -10.81
N GLU A 50 -1.77 -13.24 -10.53
CA GLU A 50 -1.24 -14.18 -11.54
C GLU A 50 -2.32 -15.08 -12.15
N GLY A 51 -3.26 -15.56 -11.33
CA GLY A 51 -4.38 -16.37 -11.80
C GLY A 51 -5.24 -15.61 -12.81
N TRP A 52 -5.61 -14.37 -12.48
CA TRP A 52 -6.39 -13.52 -13.38
C TRP A 52 -5.61 -13.10 -14.62
N GLN A 53 -4.31 -12.85 -14.49
CA GLN A 53 -3.45 -12.52 -15.63
C GLN A 53 -3.43 -13.67 -16.65
N LYS A 54 -3.27 -14.92 -16.20
CA LYS A 54 -3.33 -16.11 -17.07
C LYS A 54 -4.70 -16.25 -17.75
N GLU A 55 -5.78 -15.90 -17.03
CA GLU A 55 -7.12 -15.91 -17.62
C GLU A 55 -7.28 -14.86 -18.71
N VAL A 56 -6.77 -13.64 -18.49
CA VAL A 56 -6.73 -12.59 -19.51
C VAL A 56 -5.95 -13.07 -20.74
N GLU A 57 -4.76 -13.62 -20.54
CA GLU A 57 -3.92 -14.15 -21.63
C GLU A 57 -4.63 -15.25 -22.43
N SER A 58 -5.29 -16.17 -21.72
CA SER A 58 -6.07 -17.24 -22.38
C SER A 58 -7.22 -16.67 -23.22
N LYS A 59 -7.94 -15.69 -22.68
CA LYS A 59 -9.05 -15.04 -23.40
C LYS A 59 -8.52 -14.26 -24.62
N MET A 60 -7.40 -13.54 -24.49
CA MET A 60 -6.76 -12.82 -25.60
C MET A 60 -6.31 -13.79 -26.70
N LYS A 61 -5.71 -14.93 -26.31
CA LYS A 61 -5.30 -15.96 -27.27
C LYS A 61 -6.51 -16.52 -28.04
N ASN A 62 -7.63 -16.74 -27.38
CA ASN A 62 -8.85 -17.18 -28.03
C ASN A 62 -9.33 -16.17 -29.10
N VAL A 63 -9.29 -14.86 -28.76
CA VAL A 63 -9.63 -13.80 -29.73
C VAL A 63 -8.66 -13.81 -30.91
N ASP A 64 -7.37 -13.95 -30.67
CA ASP A 64 -6.36 -14.05 -31.74
C ASP A 64 -6.59 -15.27 -32.66
N GLU A 65 -6.94 -16.41 -32.09
CA GLU A 65 -7.32 -17.62 -32.85
C GLU A 65 -8.57 -17.39 -33.69
N MET A 66 -9.59 -16.71 -33.15
CA MET A 66 -10.80 -16.35 -33.89
C MET A 66 -10.48 -15.43 -35.08
N TYR A 67 -9.57 -14.45 -34.89
CA TYR A 67 -9.10 -13.60 -35.97
C TYR A 67 -8.37 -14.39 -37.08
N LYS A 68 -7.45 -15.26 -36.70
CA LYS A 68 -6.69 -16.09 -37.65
C LYS A 68 -7.63 -17.00 -38.47
N GLN A 69 -8.60 -17.61 -37.79
CA GLN A 69 -9.61 -18.43 -38.45
C GLN A 69 -10.46 -17.59 -39.42
N PHE A 70 -10.91 -16.41 -38.99
CA PHE A 70 -11.67 -15.53 -39.86
C PHE A 70 -10.84 -15.12 -41.09
N GLN A 71 -9.56 -14.76 -40.95
CA GLN A 71 -8.69 -14.42 -42.06
C GLN A 71 -8.54 -15.56 -43.06
N ALA A 72 -8.44 -16.79 -42.60
CA ALA A 72 -8.31 -17.97 -43.46
C ALA A 72 -9.60 -18.29 -44.21
N GLU A 73 -10.75 -18.09 -43.57
CA GLU A 73 -12.06 -18.54 -44.11
C GLU A 73 -12.85 -17.44 -44.84
N GLN A 74 -12.51 -16.15 -44.66
CA GLN A 74 -13.31 -15.01 -45.16
C GLN A 74 -13.53 -15.01 -46.69
N VAL A 75 -12.62 -15.60 -47.45
CA VAL A 75 -12.73 -15.69 -48.90
C VAL A 75 -13.87 -16.61 -49.35
N LEU A 76 -14.28 -17.53 -48.49
CA LEU A 76 -15.36 -18.48 -48.72
C LEU A 76 -16.70 -18.03 -48.13
N MET A 77 -16.70 -16.91 -47.37
CA MET A 77 -17.87 -16.43 -46.66
C MET A 77 -18.69 -15.43 -47.52
N THR A 78 -20.01 -15.47 -47.35
CA THR A 78 -20.89 -14.40 -47.83
C THR A 78 -20.74 -13.14 -46.96
N GLU A 79 -21.12 -11.96 -47.49
CA GLU A 79 -21.02 -10.71 -46.72
C GLU A 79 -21.78 -10.74 -45.38
N PRO A 80 -23.03 -11.29 -45.30
CA PRO A 80 -23.68 -11.45 -43.99
C PRO A 80 -22.90 -12.31 -43.00
N MET A 81 -22.27 -13.42 -43.46
CA MET A 81 -21.46 -14.30 -42.61
C MET A 81 -20.20 -13.57 -42.09
N LYS A 82 -19.54 -12.79 -42.94
CA LYS A 82 -18.38 -11.98 -42.54
C LYS A 82 -18.77 -10.99 -41.44
N GLN A 83 -19.86 -10.24 -41.65
CA GLN A 83 -20.36 -9.28 -40.69
C GLN A 83 -20.72 -9.92 -39.35
N GLN A 84 -21.33 -11.09 -39.34
CA GLN A 84 -21.64 -11.83 -38.16
C GLN A 84 -20.36 -12.25 -37.43
N LYS A 85 -19.36 -12.77 -38.14
CA LYS A 85 -18.07 -13.22 -37.55
C LYS A 85 -17.29 -12.06 -36.95
N ILE A 86 -17.26 -10.90 -37.62
CA ILE A 86 -16.65 -9.68 -37.10
C ILE A 86 -17.33 -9.27 -35.77
N LYS A 87 -18.66 -9.25 -35.72
CA LYS A 87 -19.39 -8.91 -34.48
C LYS A 87 -19.11 -9.90 -33.35
N GLU A 88 -18.95 -11.19 -33.65
CA GLU A 88 -18.59 -12.20 -32.64
C GLU A 88 -17.20 -11.93 -32.07
N ILE A 89 -16.21 -11.60 -32.91
CA ILE A 89 -14.86 -11.25 -32.50
C ILE A 89 -14.85 -9.97 -31.66
N GLU A 90 -15.51 -8.91 -32.14
CA GLU A 90 -15.64 -7.64 -31.40
C GLU A 90 -16.31 -7.83 -30.03
N ALA A 91 -17.33 -8.69 -29.95
CA ALA A 91 -17.96 -9.02 -28.67
C ALA A 91 -17.00 -9.74 -27.72
N LYS A 92 -16.15 -10.64 -28.25
CA LYS A 92 -15.13 -11.32 -27.44
C LYS A 92 -14.01 -10.38 -27.00
N GLU A 93 -13.55 -9.49 -27.87
CA GLU A 93 -12.60 -8.44 -27.47
C GLU A 93 -13.14 -7.55 -26.34
N LYS A 94 -14.41 -7.15 -26.48
CA LYS A 94 -15.08 -6.35 -25.45
C LYS A 94 -15.15 -7.11 -24.12
N GLU A 95 -15.51 -8.40 -24.16
CA GLU A 95 -15.53 -9.27 -22.97
C GLU A 95 -14.15 -9.30 -22.28
N VAL A 96 -13.06 -9.45 -23.04
CA VAL A 96 -11.69 -9.44 -22.50
C VAL A 96 -11.36 -8.10 -21.83
N LYS A 97 -11.66 -7.00 -22.48
CA LYS A 97 -11.43 -5.64 -21.95
C LYS A 97 -12.23 -5.39 -20.68
N GLU A 98 -13.49 -5.81 -20.64
CA GLU A 98 -14.35 -5.68 -19.46
C GLU A 98 -13.84 -6.57 -18.32
N PHE A 99 -13.44 -7.81 -18.60
CA PHE A 99 -12.82 -8.70 -17.62
C PHE A 99 -11.55 -8.09 -17.04
N GLN A 100 -10.62 -7.64 -17.88
CA GLN A 100 -9.37 -7.01 -17.45
C GLN A 100 -9.63 -5.77 -16.59
N LYS A 101 -10.56 -4.91 -17.00
CA LYS A 101 -10.96 -3.72 -16.24
C LYS A 101 -11.61 -4.10 -14.91
N GLY A 102 -12.46 -5.12 -14.90
CA GLY A 102 -13.11 -5.62 -13.69
C GLY A 102 -12.11 -6.19 -12.69
N LYS A 103 -11.05 -6.88 -13.15
CA LYS A 103 -10.02 -7.45 -12.29
C LYS A 103 -8.95 -6.45 -11.86
N PHE A 104 -8.40 -5.66 -12.79
CA PHE A 104 -7.22 -4.82 -12.58
C PHE A 104 -7.49 -3.31 -12.60
N GLY A 105 -8.71 -2.89 -12.88
CA GLY A 105 -9.08 -1.48 -12.90
C GLY A 105 -8.96 -0.80 -11.52
N PRO A 106 -9.04 0.54 -11.45
CA PRO A 106 -8.86 1.31 -10.20
C PRO A 106 -9.78 0.90 -9.04
N SER A 107 -10.98 0.38 -9.35
CA SER A 107 -11.93 -0.16 -8.37
C SER A 107 -12.21 -1.65 -8.61
N GLY A 108 -11.30 -2.34 -9.29
CA GLY A 108 -11.41 -3.75 -9.66
C GLY A 108 -11.26 -4.69 -8.49
N GLU A 109 -11.39 -5.99 -8.78
CA GLU A 109 -11.32 -7.04 -7.76
C GLU A 109 -9.95 -7.08 -7.05
N LEU A 110 -8.85 -6.79 -7.75
CA LEU A 110 -7.52 -6.75 -7.15
C LEU A 110 -7.41 -5.66 -6.08
N PHE A 111 -8.00 -4.48 -6.34
CA PHE A 111 -8.06 -3.41 -5.35
C PHE A 111 -8.85 -3.86 -4.11
N LYS A 112 -10.02 -4.48 -4.30
CA LYS A 112 -10.83 -5.01 -3.20
C LYS A 112 -10.09 -6.07 -2.39
N LYS A 113 -9.38 -7.00 -3.07
CA LYS A 113 -8.57 -8.03 -2.40
C LYS A 113 -7.41 -7.41 -1.62
N ARG A 114 -6.79 -6.34 -2.13
CA ARG A 114 -5.78 -5.59 -1.38
C ARG A 114 -6.37 -4.96 -0.11
N GLN A 115 -7.55 -4.36 -0.20
CA GLN A 115 -8.24 -3.83 0.97
C GLN A 115 -8.57 -4.94 1.99
N GLU A 116 -8.98 -6.10 1.52
CA GLU A 116 -9.32 -7.24 2.37
C GLU A 116 -8.09 -7.81 3.11
N PHE A 117 -6.96 -7.99 2.41
CA PHE A 117 -5.79 -8.68 2.97
C PHE A 117 -4.78 -7.75 3.65
N ILE A 118 -4.56 -6.56 3.10
CA ILE A 118 -3.49 -5.67 3.55
C ILE A 118 -3.99 -4.64 4.56
N LYS A 119 -5.20 -4.09 4.34
CA LYS A 119 -5.72 -3.03 5.22
C LYS A 119 -5.78 -3.43 6.70
N PRO A 120 -6.26 -4.63 7.10
CA PRO A 120 -6.28 -5.02 8.52
C PRO A 120 -4.89 -5.04 9.16
N ILE A 121 -3.85 -5.37 8.38
CA ILE A 121 -2.45 -5.39 8.84
C ILE A 121 -1.96 -3.96 9.05
N GLN A 122 -2.23 -3.07 8.12
CA GLN A 122 -1.92 -1.64 8.24
C GLN A 122 -2.64 -1.02 9.45
N ASP A 123 -3.93 -1.29 9.61
CA ASP A 123 -4.72 -0.80 10.74
C ASP A 123 -4.13 -1.26 12.08
N LYS A 124 -3.62 -2.50 12.16
CA LYS A 124 -2.92 -3.01 13.35
C LYS A 124 -1.65 -2.20 13.66
N VAL A 125 -0.85 -1.89 12.64
CA VAL A 125 0.36 -1.04 12.81
C VAL A 125 -0.03 0.37 13.24
N TYR A 126 -1.02 0.99 12.60
CA TYR A 126 -1.51 2.32 12.98
C TYR A 126 -1.98 2.38 14.43
N ASN A 127 -2.75 1.39 14.87
CA ASN A 127 -3.21 1.31 16.25
C ASN A 127 -2.03 1.22 17.24
N GLU A 128 -0.98 0.49 16.90
CA GLU A 128 0.19 0.37 17.75
C GLU A 128 1.03 1.66 17.78
N ILE A 129 1.15 2.34 16.63
CA ILE A 129 1.77 3.67 16.55
C ILE A 129 1.03 4.67 17.42
N GLN A 130 -0.31 4.69 17.42
CA GLN A 130 -1.10 5.57 18.28
C GLN A 130 -0.87 5.29 19.77
N LYS A 131 -0.89 4.02 20.19
CA LYS A 131 -0.60 3.63 21.57
C LYS A 131 0.80 4.08 21.99
N TYR A 132 1.79 3.86 21.13
CA TYR A 132 3.17 4.27 21.36
C TYR A 132 3.27 5.80 21.52
N ALA A 133 2.63 6.56 20.63
CA ALA A 133 2.62 8.03 20.69
C ALA A 133 2.07 8.52 22.03
N VAL A 134 0.92 8.00 22.46
CA VAL A 134 0.32 8.34 23.75
C VAL A 134 1.24 7.97 24.92
N ALA A 135 1.78 6.74 24.92
CA ALA A 135 2.64 6.27 26.00
C ALA A 135 3.95 7.05 26.14
N LYS A 136 4.47 7.60 25.02
CA LYS A 136 5.72 8.39 24.99
C LYS A 136 5.49 9.89 24.99
N ALA A 137 4.23 10.34 25.10
CA ALA A 137 3.83 11.75 25.01
C ALA A 137 4.43 12.43 23.77
N LEU A 138 4.28 11.79 22.60
CA LEU A 138 4.69 12.33 21.30
C LEU A 138 3.50 13.09 20.71
N ASP A 139 3.76 14.29 20.21
CA ASP A 139 2.74 15.13 19.57
C ASP A 139 2.51 14.73 18.11
N PHE A 140 3.58 14.24 17.43
CA PHE A 140 3.55 13.84 16.02
C PHE A 140 4.43 12.62 15.78
N ILE A 141 3.93 11.72 14.92
CA ILE A 141 4.73 10.66 14.30
C ILE A 141 4.54 10.77 12.79
N PHE A 142 5.63 10.94 12.07
CA PHE A 142 5.65 11.04 10.61
C PHE A 142 5.96 9.68 10.00
N ASP A 143 5.39 9.40 8.83
CA ASP A 143 5.80 8.26 8.03
C ASP A 143 6.85 8.69 6.99
N ARG A 144 8.04 8.07 7.06
CA ARG A 144 9.14 8.32 6.12
C ARG A 144 8.90 7.68 4.75
N SER A 145 8.13 6.58 4.69
CA SER A 145 7.91 5.81 3.46
C SER A 145 6.88 6.44 2.53
N SER A 146 6.03 7.36 3.02
CA SER A 146 4.90 7.90 2.26
C SER A 146 5.24 9.05 1.28
N GLY A 147 6.51 9.19 0.89
CA GLY A 147 6.93 10.10 -0.18
C GLY A 147 8.06 11.07 0.19
N PRO A 148 8.44 12.00 -0.70
CA PRO A 148 9.65 12.83 -0.59
C PRO A 148 9.55 13.97 0.45
N THR A 149 8.55 13.95 1.32
CA THR A 149 8.30 15.06 2.28
C THR A 149 9.38 15.14 3.36
N MET A 150 10.06 14.04 3.68
CA MET A 150 11.13 14.00 4.68
C MET A 150 12.48 13.78 4.01
N LEU A 151 13.25 14.87 3.80
CA LEU A 151 14.57 14.80 3.16
C LEU A 151 15.68 14.31 4.11
N TYR A 152 15.54 14.61 5.39
CA TYR A 152 16.48 14.20 6.43
C TYR A 152 15.78 14.05 7.77
N ALA A 153 16.13 12.99 8.49
CA ALA A 153 15.79 12.82 9.90
C ALA A 153 16.92 12.05 10.60
N SER A 154 17.23 12.45 11.83
CA SER A 154 18.21 11.76 12.65
C SER A 154 17.65 10.44 13.14
N GLU A 155 18.45 9.36 13.09
CA GLU A 155 18.06 7.99 13.52
C GLU A 155 17.57 7.92 14.98
N LYS A 156 17.98 8.85 15.85
CA LYS A 156 17.46 8.92 17.24
C LYS A 156 15.94 9.08 17.32
N PHE A 157 15.32 9.64 16.26
CA PHE A 157 13.87 9.83 16.15
C PHE A 157 13.15 8.69 15.44
N ASN A 158 13.89 7.74 14.87
CA ASN A 158 13.32 6.52 14.28
C ASN A 158 12.74 5.63 15.38
N LYS A 159 11.47 5.29 15.25
CA LYS A 159 10.75 4.43 16.19
C LYS A 159 10.19 3.15 15.54
N SER A 160 10.64 2.85 14.32
CA SER A 160 10.17 1.67 13.59
C SER A 160 10.42 0.36 14.34
N ASP A 161 11.60 0.20 14.94
CA ASP A 161 11.95 -1.00 15.70
C ASP A 161 11.20 -1.08 17.04
N ASP A 162 10.93 0.07 17.66
CA ASP A 162 10.11 0.13 18.86
C ASP A 162 8.68 -0.34 18.56
N ILE A 163 8.12 0.07 17.43
CA ILE A 163 6.78 -0.35 16.96
C ILE A 163 6.78 -1.84 16.63
N LEU A 164 7.80 -2.36 15.92
CA LEU A 164 7.93 -3.79 15.63
C LEU A 164 7.97 -4.63 16.92
N SER A 165 8.75 -4.18 17.91
CA SER A 165 8.83 -4.82 19.22
C SER A 165 7.46 -4.83 19.92
N ALA A 166 6.72 -3.73 19.87
CA ALA A 166 5.38 -3.61 20.44
C ALA A 166 4.36 -4.51 19.73
N LEU A 167 4.54 -4.75 18.43
CA LEU A 167 3.76 -5.71 17.62
C LEU A 167 4.14 -7.17 17.89
N GLY A 168 5.14 -7.43 18.76
CA GLY A 168 5.65 -8.76 19.06
C GLY A 168 6.55 -9.35 17.96
N ILE A 169 7.08 -8.51 17.08
CA ILE A 169 8.01 -8.92 16.02
C ILE A 169 9.43 -8.84 16.56
N SER A 170 10.06 -9.99 16.74
CA SER A 170 11.47 -10.07 17.16
C SER A 170 12.38 -9.73 15.99
N LEU A 171 13.12 -8.64 16.11
CA LEU A 171 14.22 -8.33 15.21
C LEU A 171 15.40 -9.20 15.61
N LYS A 172 15.78 -10.19 14.80
CA LYS A 172 17.09 -10.83 14.99
C LYS A 172 18.15 -9.73 14.86
N PRO A 173 19.09 -9.62 15.82
CA PRO A 173 20.21 -8.70 15.66
C PRO A 173 20.92 -9.00 14.34
N ALA A 174 21.13 -7.95 13.53
CA ALA A 174 21.92 -8.05 12.33
C ALA A 174 23.38 -8.40 12.76
N GLY A 175 23.77 -9.66 12.60
CA GLY A 175 25.15 -10.12 12.81
C GLY A 175 25.35 -10.98 14.07
N GLN A 176 25.11 -12.24 13.96
CA GLN A 176 25.94 -13.32 14.48
C GLN A 176 26.04 -14.42 13.42
#